data_7e36cdc9f0d1e11374454f756a4d86f8
#
_entry.id   7e36cdc9f0d1e11374454f756a4d86f8
#
_cell.length_a   1.000
_cell.length_b   1.000
_cell.length_c   1.000
_cell.angle_alpha   90.00
_cell.angle_beta   90.00
_cell.angle_gamma   90.00
#
_symmetry.space_group_name_H-M   'P 1'
#
loop_
_entity.id
_entity.type
_entity.pdbx_description
1 polymer ?
#
loop_
_entity_poly.entity_id
_entity_poly.type
_entity_poly.pdbx_seq_one_letter_code
_entity_poly.pdbx_strand_id
1 'polypeptide(L)'
;MTAPYVHGHGAREAERLRDQADTLAALIHDGTRYPVGHTVLEAGCGTGAQTVSLARHSPGSWITSVDRSAASLASAQARVEQAGFANVTFLEADLLALPFAPASFDHVFVCFVLEHLPDPAAALAALSRVLRRGGSLTVVEGDHGTVCMHPHSGAAHRAVDCLVELQRRAGGDALIGRRLHPLLSAAGFADVDVAARTVHAVGGRPGLADTFTRKTFTAMVDGVRGAAVAEGLSTPTDFAAGVRDLERTADAGGVFVYTFFKGTAVKR
;
A
#
# COMPACT_ATOMS: atom_id res chain seq x y z
N MET A 1 22.01 -3.48 5.74
CA MET A 1 20.97 -4.26 6.42
C MET A 1 19.64 -3.57 6.12
N THR A 2 18.73 -4.25 5.43
CA THR A 2 17.38 -3.72 5.13
C THR A 2 16.57 -3.66 6.43
N ALA A 3 15.91 -2.53 6.67
CA ALA A 3 15.03 -2.37 7.82
C ALA A 3 13.93 -3.45 7.82
N PRO A 4 13.56 -4.00 8.98
CA PRO A 4 12.48 -4.99 9.09
C PRO A 4 11.13 -4.34 8.73
N TYR A 5 10.30 -5.07 7.99
CA TYR A 5 8.92 -4.65 7.70
C TYR A 5 8.12 -4.60 9.01
N VAL A 6 7.59 -3.43 9.35
CA VAL A 6 6.99 -3.14 10.67
C VAL A 6 5.80 -4.04 10.99
N HIS A 7 5.03 -4.47 9.98
CA HIS A 7 3.84 -5.29 10.14
C HIS A 7 4.11 -6.81 10.12
N GLY A 8 5.36 -7.24 9.84
CA GLY A 8 5.73 -8.65 9.73
C GLY A 8 5.22 -9.32 8.44
N HIS A 9 5.52 -10.63 8.30
CA HIS A 9 5.19 -11.44 7.11
C HIS A 9 4.32 -12.67 7.45
N GLY A 10 3.58 -12.62 8.56
CA GLY A 10 2.78 -13.76 9.04
C GLY A 10 1.47 -13.98 8.25
N ALA A 11 0.83 -15.15 8.46
CA ALA A 11 -0.44 -15.50 7.81
C ALA A 11 -1.57 -14.48 8.10
N ARG A 12 -1.62 -13.93 9.32
CA ARG A 12 -2.58 -12.89 9.72
C ARG A 12 -2.40 -11.60 8.93
N GLU A 13 -1.14 -11.20 8.65
CA GLU A 13 -0.84 -10.04 7.83
C GLU A 13 -1.24 -10.27 6.36
N ALA A 14 -1.00 -11.47 5.84
CA ALA A 14 -1.42 -11.83 4.49
C ALA A 14 -2.95 -11.83 4.31
N GLU A 15 -3.71 -12.21 5.35
CA GLU A 15 -5.18 -12.13 5.35
C GLU A 15 -5.65 -10.68 5.41
N ARG A 16 -5.05 -9.86 6.28
CA ARG A 16 -5.34 -8.43 6.38
C ARG A 16 -5.13 -7.70 5.04
N LEU A 17 -4.01 -7.97 4.36
CA LEU A 17 -3.70 -7.37 3.06
C LEU A 17 -4.69 -7.81 1.96
N ARG A 18 -5.24 -9.03 2.07
CA ARG A 18 -6.31 -9.50 1.19
C ARG A 18 -7.59 -8.69 1.36
N ASP A 19 -8.07 -8.64 2.59
CA ASP A 19 -9.31 -7.92 2.95
C ASP A 19 -9.20 -6.44 2.56
N GLN A 20 -8.03 -5.84 2.76
CA GLN A 20 -7.74 -4.48 2.33
C GLN A 20 -7.83 -4.34 0.81
N ALA A 21 -7.19 -5.23 0.04
CA ALA A 21 -7.18 -5.14 -1.42
C ALA A 21 -8.59 -5.29 -2.01
N ASP A 22 -9.36 -6.26 -1.55
CA ASP A 22 -10.72 -6.48 -2.03
C ASP A 22 -11.65 -5.31 -1.68
N THR A 23 -11.52 -4.79 -0.46
CA THR A 23 -12.32 -3.66 0.02
C THR A 23 -11.98 -2.35 -0.70
N LEU A 24 -10.71 -2.15 -1.04
CA LEU A 24 -10.22 -0.90 -1.63
C LEU A 24 -10.03 -0.99 -3.14
N ALA A 25 -10.29 -2.16 -3.76
CA ALA A 25 -10.03 -2.38 -5.18
C ALA A 25 -10.63 -1.28 -6.07
N ALA A 26 -11.87 -0.87 -5.81
CA ALA A 26 -12.54 0.18 -6.57
C ALA A 26 -11.85 1.55 -6.41
N LEU A 27 -11.27 1.87 -5.25
CA LEU A 27 -10.56 3.13 -5.01
C LEU A 27 -9.15 3.12 -5.58
N ILE A 28 -8.43 2.01 -5.41
CA ILE A 28 -7.03 1.85 -5.84
C ILE A 28 -6.95 1.74 -7.36
N HIS A 29 -7.82 0.90 -7.96
CA HIS A 29 -7.76 0.61 -9.39
C HIS A 29 -8.69 1.47 -10.25
N ASP A 30 -9.42 2.44 -9.68
CA ASP A 30 -10.18 3.40 -10.47
C ASP A 30 -9.29 4.08 -11.51
N GLY A 31 -9.63 3.95 -12.80
CA GLY A 31 -8.81 4.43 -13.93
C GLY A 31 -7.50 3.66 -14.17
N THR A 32 -7.18 2.60 -13.41
CA THR A 32 -6.00 1.76 -13.66
C THR A 32 -6.36 0.64 -14.62
N ARG A 33 -6.04 0.83 -15.89
CA ARG A 33 -6.21 -0.17 -16.95
C ARG A 33 -5.11 0.01 -17.98
N TYR A 34 -4.47 -1.09 -18.34
CA TYR A 34 -3.37 -1.07 -19.31
C TYR A 34 -3.80 -1.68 -20.63
N PRO A 35 -3.33 -1.11 -21.77
CA PRO A 35 -3.71 -1.57 -23.11
C PRO A 35 -3.27 -3.00 -23.40
N VAL A 36 -3.99 -3.65 -24.31
CA VAL A 36 -3.65 -4.98 -24.82
C VAL A 36 -2.26 -4.97 -25.47
N GLY A 37 -1.45 -5.96 -25.18
CA GLY A 37 -0.08 -6.12 -25.69
C GLY A 37 0.98 -5.31 -24.97
N HIS A 38 0.60 -4.39 -24.05
CA HIS A 38 1.56 -3.62 -23.26
C HIS A 38 2.16 -4.43 -22.12
N THR A 39 3.38 -4.06 -21.76
CA THR A 39 4.13 -4.63 -20.63
C THR A 39 3.99 -3.76 -19.39
N VAL A 40 3.69 -4.38 -18.25
CA VAL A 40 3.47 -3.71 -16.97
C VAL A 40 4.43 -4.31 -15.94
N LEU A 41 5.17 -3.47 -15.23
CA LEU A 41 5.89 -3.86 -14.02
C LEU A 41 5.04 -3.52 -12.80
N GLU A 42 4.68 -4.52 -12.01
CA GLU A 42 4.19 -4.32 -10.64
C GLU A 42 5.37 -4.44 -9.68
N ALA A 43 5.74 -3.35 -9.03
CA ALA A 43 6.89 -3.29 -8.14
C ALA A 43 6.46 -3.40 -6.66
N GLY A 44 6.96 -4.44 -5.96
CA GLY A 44 6.59 -4.74 -4.58
C GLY A 44 5.20 -5.38 -4.50
N CYS A 45 4.97 -6.46 -5.25
CA CYS A 45 3.66 -7.12 -5.31
C CYS A 45 3.23 -7.80 -4.00
N GLY A 46 4.16 -8.00 -3.06
CA GLY A 46 3.89 -8.69 -1.81
C GLY A 46 3.22 -10.05 -2.04
N THR A 47 2.14 -10.33 -1.35
CA THR A 47 1.37 -11.58 -1.48
C THR A 47 0.38 -11.58 -2.65
N GLY A 48 0.51 -10.64 -3.61
CA GLY A 48 -0.30 -10.58 -4.82
C GLY A 48 -1.72 -10.02 -4.63
N ALA A 49 -1.93 -9.23 -3.57
CA ALA A 49 -3.23 -8.67 -3.27
C ALA A 49 -3.72 -7.72 -4.38
N GLN A 50 -2.83 -6.89 -4.93
CA GLN A 50 -3.12 -5.99 -6.04
C GLN A 50 -2.97 -6.66 -7.41
N THR A 51 -2.08 -7.65 -7.53
CA THR A 51 -1.77 -8.37 -8.77
C THR A 51 -3.02 -8.96 -9.44
N VAL A 52 -3.90 -9.59 -8.65
CA VAL A 52 -5.17 -10.16 -9.15
C VAL A 52 -6.08 -9.06 -9.73
N SER A 53 -6.16 -7.91 -9.07
CA SER A 53 -6.95 -6.77 -9.57
C SER A 53 -6.36 -6.19 -10.85
N LEU A 54 -5.03 -6.05 -10.93
CA LEU A 54 -4.32 -5.59 -12.14
C LEU A 54 -4.59 -6.54 -13.32
N ALA A 55 -4.44 -7.86 -13.11
CA ALA A 55 -4.68 -8.87 -14.15
C ALA A 55 -6.13 -8.84 -14.63
N ARG A 56 -7.09 -8.68 -13.71
CA ARG A 56 -8.53 -8.59 -14.01
C ARG A 56 -8.88 -7.37 -14.84
N HIS A 57 -8.31 -6.19 -14.49
CA HIS A 57 -8.58 -4.93 -15.20
C HIS A 57 -7.80 -4.79 -16.50
N SER A 58 -6.73 -5.58 -16.68
CA SER A 58 -5.84 -5.49 -17.85
C SER A 58 -5.57 -6.88 -18.47
N PRO A 59 -6.62 -7.62 -18.89
CA PRO A 59 -6.51 -9.05 -19.25
C PRO A 59 -5.65 -9.29 -20.51
N GLY A 60 -5.40 -8.28 -21.31
CA GLY A 60 -4.58 -8.38 -22.53
C GLY A 60 -3.17 -7.81 -22.39
N SER A 61 -2.78 -7.30 -21.23
CA SER A 61 -1.41 -6.83 -20.95
C SER A 61 -0.57 -7.95 -20.34
N TRP A 62 0.76 -7.82 -20.43
CA TRP A 62 1.71 -8.74 -19.79
C TRP A 62 2.24 -8.11 -18.50
N ILE A 63 1.95 -8.70 -17.35
CA ILE A 63 2.33 -8.18 -16.04
C ILE A 63 3.54 -8.96 -15.53
N THR A 64 4.59 -8.24 -15.14
CA THR A 64 5.71 -8.79 -14.38
C THR A 64 5.63 -8.24 -12.96
N SER A 65 5.34 -9.11 -12.00
CA SER A 65 5.24 -8.74 -10.58
C SER A 65 6.53 -9.10 -9.87
N VAL A 66 7.14 -8.12 -9.20
CA VAL A 66 8.40 -8.33 -8.48
C VAL A 66 8.23 -8.06 -6.99
N ASP A 67 8.92 -8.86 -6.18
CA ASP A 67 9.08 -8.65 -4.73
C ASP A 67 10.44 -9.23 -4.30
N ARG A 68 10.98 -8.74 -3.19
CA ARG A 68 12.23 -9.25 -2.61
C ARG A 68 12.06 -10.53 -1.78
N SER A 69 10.82 -10.89 -1.45
CA SER A 69 10.45 -12.03 -0.60
C SER A 69 9.96 -13.19 -1.45
N ALA A 70 10.77 -14.25 -1.57
CA ALA A 70 10.37 -15.49 -2.24
C ALA A 70 9.09 -16.10 -1.66
N ALA A 71 8.88 -16.00 -0.33
CA ALA A 71 7.68 -16.49 0.33
C ALA A 71 6.43 -15.69 -0.07
N SER A 72 6.56 -14.37 -0.21
CA SER A 72 5.49 -13.50 -0.69
C SER A 72 5.14 -13.82 -2.14
N LEU A 73 6.15 -13.99 -3.00
CA LEU A 73 5.96 -14.37 -4.41
C LEU A 73 5.26 -15.72 -4.58
N ALA A 74 5.63 -16.73 -3.79
CA ALA A 74 4.94 -18.02 -3.83
C ALA A 74 3.46 -17.89 -3.48
N SER A 75 3.12 -17.05 -2.49
CA SER A 75 1.74 -16.75 -2.11
C SER A 75 1.01 -15.97 -3.22
N ALA A 76 1.69 -15.02 -3.87
CA ALA A 76 1.14 -14.23 -4.97
C ALA A 76 0.84 -15.11 -6.19
N GLN A 77 1.78 -15.98 -6.54
CA GLN A 77 1.62 -16.92 -7.65
C GLN A 77 0.41 -17.83 -7.43
N ALA A 78 0.32 -18.49 -6.27
CA ALA A 78 -0.79 -19.36 -5.94
C ALA A 78 -2.15 -18.64 -6.04
N ARG A 79 -2.20 -17.36 -5.62
CA ARG A 79 -3.41 -16.54 -5.70
C ARG A 79 -3.82 -16.21 -7.13
N VAL A 80 -2.87 -15.84 -7.98
CA VAL A 80 -3.11 -15.52 -9.39
C VAL A 80 -3.55 -16.75 -10.16
N GLU A 81 -2.92 -17.92 -9.91
CA GLU A 81 -3.30 -19.22 -10.47
C GLU A 81 -4.72 -19.61 -10.05
N GLN A 82 -5.04 -19.48 -8.76
CA GLN A 82 -6.39 -19.75 -8.24
C GLN A 82 -7.45 -18.82 -8.87
N ALA A 83 -7.08 -17.57 -9.18
CA ALA A 83 -7.96 -16.64 -9.87
C ALA A 83 -8.06 -16.87 -11.39
N GLY A 84 -7.30 -17.81 -11.96
CA GLY A 84 -7.33 -18.22 -13.36
C GLY A 84 -6.66 -17.26 -14.33
N PHE A 85 -5.73 -16.40 -13.86
CA PHE A 85 -4.99 -15.49 -14.72
C PHE A 85 -3.67 -16.12 -15.20
N ALA A 86 -3.37 -16.00 -16.51
CA ALA A 86 -2.17 -16.52 -17.15
C ALA A 86 -1.23 -15.44 -17.70
N ASN A 87 -1.59 -14.17 -17.54
CA ASN A 87 -0.85 -13.02 -18.07
C ASN A 87 0.06 -12.37 -17.03
N VAL A 88 0.43 -13.08 -15.96
CA VAL A 88 1.30 -12.60 -14.88
C VAL A 88 2.51 -13.51 -14.76
N THR A 89 3.69 -12.92 -14.66
CA THR A 89 4.95 -13.59 -14.30
C THR A 89 5.50 -13.01 -13.02
N PHE A 90 6.21 -13.84 -12.22
CA PHE A 90 6.77 -13.43 -10.93
C PHE A 90 8.30 -13.53 -10.96
N LEU A 91 8.98 -12.56 -10.35
CA LEU A 91 10.42 -12.54 -10.25
C LEU A 91 10.86 -11.99 -8.89
N GLU A 92 11.74 -12.73 -8.21
CA GLU A 92 12.40 -12.22 -7.00
C GLU A 92 13.44 -11.15 -7.39
N ALA A 93 13.22 -9.92 -6.92
CA ALA A 93 14.09 -8.80 -7.22
C ALA A 93 14.03 -7.71 -6.14
N ASP A 94 15.16 -7.04 -5.94
CA ASP A 94 15.22 -5.80 -5.18
C ASP A 94 14.80 -4.64 -6.10
N LEU A 95 13.88 -3.83 -5.63
CA LEU A 95 13.39 -2.64 -6.35
C LEU A 95 14.52 -1.65 -6.70
N LEU A 96 15.54 -1.57 -5.84
CA LEU A 96 16.69 -0.71 -6.07
C LEU A 96 17.70 -1.30 -7.08
N ALA A 97 17.59 -2.60 -7.41
CA ALA A 97 18.48 -3.33 -8.30
C ALA A 97 17.72 -4.21 -9.31
N LEU A 98 16.70 -3.64 -9.95
CA LEU A 98 15.87 -4.33 -10.93
C LEU A 98 16.70 -4.93 -12.08
N PRO A 99 16.59 -6.25 -12.35
CA PRO A 99 17.41 -6.96 -13.34
C PRO A 99 16.88 -6.82 -14.77
N PHE A 100 16.24 -5.71 -15.08
CA PHE A 100 15.69 -5.41 -16.40
C PHE A 100 16.54 -4.38 -17.14
N ALA A 101 16.58 -4.49 -18.45
CA ALA A 101 17.19 -3.49 -19.32
C ALA A 101 16.45 -2.13 -19.17
N PRO A 102 17.11 -1.00 -19.44
CA PRO A 102 16.41 0.28 -19.53
C PRO A 102 15.26 0.23 -20.53
N ALA A 103 14.17 0.93 -20.24
CA ALA A 103 13.00 1.05 -21.11
C ALA A 103 12.34 -0.30 -21.50
N SER A 104 12.26 -1.26 -20.55
CA SER A 104 11.65 -2.58 -20.75
C SER A 104 10.14 -2.59 -20.60
N PHE A 105 9.56 -1.61 -19.91
CA PHE A 105 8.13 -1.60 -19.59
C PHE A 105 7.42 -0.36 -20.13
N ASP A 106 6.19 -0.58 -20.60
CA ASP A 106 5.28 0.50 -21.02
C ASP A 106 4.66 1.20 -19.82
N HIS A 107 4.44 0.44 -18.73
CA HIS A 107 3.81 0.93 -17.51
C HIS A 107 4.49 0.37 -16.26
N VAL A 108 4.44 1.15 -15.18
CA VAL A 108 4.84 0.72 -13.84
C VAL A 108 3.71 1.00 -12.87
N PHE A 109 3.43 0.04 -11.99
CA PHE A 109 2.46 0.14 -10.90
C PHE A 109 3.15 -0.13 -9.57
N VAL A 110 2.90 0.73 -8.58
CA VAL A 110 3.42 0.64 -7.20
C VAL A 110 2.28 0.91 -6.24
N CYS A 111 2.11 0.07 -5.22
CA CYS A 111 1.04 0.24 -4.25
C CYS A 111 1.50 -0.16 -2.84
N PHE A 112 1.53 0.81 -1.92
CA PHE A 112 1.96 0.65 -0.53
C PHE A 112 3.39 0.09 -0.39
N VAL A 113 4.32 0.66 -1.14
CA VAL A 113 5.72 0.23 -1.17
C VAL A 113 6.67 1.35 -0.76
N LEU A 114 6.49 2.56 -1.32
CA LEU A 114 7.41 3.67 -1.09
C LEU A 114 7.44 4.08 0.38
N GLU A 115 6.33 3.93 1.08
CA GLU A 115 6.20 4.21 2.51
C GLU A 115 7.14 3.37 3.39
N HIS A 116 7.61 2.22 2.89
CA HIS A 116 8.51 1.30 3.60
C HIS A 116 9.99 1.48 3.24
N LEU A 117 10.30 2.36 2.29
CA LEU A 117 11.66 2.52 1.78
C LEU A 117 12.37 3.70 2.46
N PRO A 118 13.64 3.52 2.86
CA PRO A 118 14.42 4.62 3.44
C PRO A 118 14.77 5.69 2.39
N ASP A 119 14.81 5.33 1.12
CA ASP A 119 15.06 6.24 0.00
C ASP A 119 14.05 6.01 -1.14
N PRO A 120 12.85 6.60 -1.05
CA PRO A 120 11.85 6.51 -2.12
C PRO A 120 12.30 7.21 -3.42
N ALA A 121 13.23 8.17 -3.36
CA ALA A 121 13.75 8.83 -4.55
C ALA A 121 14.63 7.88 -5.37
N ALA A 122 15.49 7.10 -4.71
CA ALA A 122 16.28 6.06 -5.39
C ALA A 122 15.37 4.98 -6.03
N ALA A 123 14.30 4.59 -5.35
CA ALA A 123 13.31 3.67 -5.90
C ALA A 123 12.64 4.25 -7.16
N LEU A 124 12.18 5.49 -7.12
CA LEU A 124 11.61 6.17 -8.28
C LEU A 124 12.60 6.30 -9.45
N ALA A 125 13.87 6.52 -9.18
CA ALA A 125 14.92 6.54 -10.20
C ALA A 125 15.12 5.15 -10.85
N ALA A 126 15.11 4.06 -10.05
CA ALA A 126 15.20 2.70 -10.56
C ALA A 126 13.99 2.33 -11.43
N LEU A 127 12.78 2.70 -11.00
CA LEU A 127 11.54 2.51 -11.77
C LEU A 127 11.55 3.33 -13.06
N SER A 128 11.99 4.58 -12.99
CA SER A 128 12.13 5.43 -14.17
C SER A 128 13.10 4.82 -15.20
N ARG A 129 14.21 4.21 -14.75
CA ARG A 129 15.18 3.57 -15.65
C ARG A 129 14.52 2.49 -16.51
N VAL A 130 13.69 1.63 -15.92
CA VAL A 130 13.06 0.50 -16.62
C VAL A 130 11.81 0.88 -17.40
N LEU A 131 11.20 2.03 -17.12
CA LEU A 131 10.05 2.57 -17.84
C LEU A 131 10.48 3.18 -19.16
N ARG A 132 9.72 2.98 -20.24
CA ARG A 132 9.93 3.60 -21.56
C ARG A 132 9.64 5.11 -21.52
N ARG A 133 10.25 5.86 -22.40
CA ARG A 133 9.84 7.26 -22.63
C ARG A 133 8.38 7.29 -23.11
N GLY A 134 7.59 8.20 -22.53
CA GLY A 134 6.15 8.24 -22.74
C GLY A 134 5.36 7.16 -21.97
N GLY A 135 6.04 6.25 -21.30
CA GLY A 135 5.41 5.25 -20.43
C GLY A 135 4.85 5.86 -19.14
N SER A 136 3.83 5.24 -18.55
CA SER A 136 3.17 5.75 -17.37
C SER A 136 3.61 5.06 -16.08
N LEU A 137 3.69 5.84 -15.01
CA LEU A 137 3.85 5.37 -13.63
C LEU A 137 2.55 5.63 -12.87
N THR A 138 2.05 4.62 -12.17
CA THR A 138 0.96 4.75 -11.20
C THR A 138 1.48 4.38 -9.83
N VAL A 139 1.30 5.26 -8.84
CA VAL A 139 1.71 5.05 -7.44
C VAL A 139 0.50 5.26 -6.54
N VAL A 140 0.28 4.35 -5.59
CA VAL A 140 -0.74 4.50 -4.54
C VAL A 140 -0.08 4.34 -3.18
N GLU A 141 -0.23 5.35 -2.31
CA GLU A 141 0.35 5.33 -0.96
C GLU A 141 -0.64 5.86 0.07
N GLY A 142 -0.53 5.35 1.29
CA GLY A 142 -1.31 5.79 2.41
C GLY A 142 -0.80 7.07 3.05
N ASP A 143 -1.65 7.68 3.89
CA ASP A 143 -1.25 8.78 4.76
C ASP A 143 -1.96 8.63 6.11
N HIS A 144 -1.27 8.07 7.08
CA HIS A 144 -1.84 7.79 8.40
C HIS A 144 -2.16 9.06 9.20
N GLY A 145 -1.61 10.21 8.80
CA GLY A 145 -1.96 11.50 9.39
C GLY A 145 -3.31 12.08 8.91
N THR A 146 -4.03 11.40 8.01
CA THR A 146 -5.35 11.81 7.53
C THR A 146 -6.51 11.19 8.31
N VAL A 147 -6.22 10.39 9.35
CA VAL A 147 -7.26 9.75 10.16
C VAL A 147 -8.14 10.79 10.82
N CYS A 148 -9.43 10.67 10.55
CA CYS A 148 -10.48 11.44 11.22
C CYS A 148 -11.56 10.47 11.70
N MET A 149 -12.12 10.71 12.88
CA MET A 149 -13.06 9.75 13.49
C MET A 149 -14.11 10.40 14.37
N HIS A 150 -15.25 9.72 14.45
CA HIS A 150 -16.28 9.99 15.47
C HIS A 150 -16.69 8.65 16.13
N PRO A 151 -16.80 8.57 17.48
CA PRO A 151 -16.43 9.61 18.45
C PRO A 151 -14.93 9.95 18.37
N HIS A 152 -14.60 11.22 18.60
CA HIS A 152 -13.20 11.63 18.68
C HIS A 152 -12.51 10.97 19.87
N SER A 153 -11.30 10.44 19.66
CA SER A 153 -10.50 9.84 20.74
C SER A 153 -9.02 10.20 20.61
N GLY A 154 -8.52 10.92 21.62
CA GLY A 154 -7.08 11.17 21.75
C GLY A 154 -6.27 9.88 21.99
N ALA A 155 -6.85 8.85 22.60
CA ALA A 155 -6.17 7.56 22.77
C ALA A 155 -6.00 6.83 21.43
N ALA A 156 -7.04 6.85 20.59
CA ALA A 156 -6.96 6.28 19.23
C ALA A 156 -5.90 6.99 18.38
N HIS A 157 -5.85 8.33 18.39
CA HIS A 157 -4.82 9.07 17.66
C HIS A 157 -3.41 8.73 18.15
N ARG A 158 -3.18 8.65 19.47
CA ARG A 158 -1.87 8.25 20.01
C ARG A 158 -1.47 6.83 19.61
N ALA A 159 -2.42 5.89 19.49
CA ALA A 159 -2.10 4.56 18.97
C ALA A 159 -1.68 4.58 17.50
N VAL A 160 -2.32 5.41 16.68
CA VAL A 160 -1.91 5.67 15.28
C VAL A 160 -0.55 6.35 15.23
N ASP A 161 -0.28 7.33 16.10
CA ASP A 161 1.01 8.02 16.19
C ASP A 161 2.15 7.05 16.55
N CYS A 162 1.88 6.01 17.37
CA CYS A 162 2.87 4.95 17.63
C CYS A 162 3.23 4.18 16.35
N LEU A 163 2.26 3.85 15.50
CA LEU A 163 2.52 3.20 14.22
C LEU A 163 3.38 4.10 13.32
N VAL A 164 3.01 5.37 13.18
CA VAL A 164 3.76 6.37 12.37
C VAL A 164 5.21 6.49 12.87
N GLU A 165 5.41 6.59 14.19
CA GLU A 165 6.75 6.71 14.77
C GLU A 165 7.58 5.43 14.60
N LEU A 166 6.99 4.25 14.75
CA LEU A 166 7.68 2.98 14.52
C LEU A 166 8.13 2.84 13.06
N GLN A 167 7.28 3.21 12.11
CA GLN A 167 7.62 3.19 10.69
C GLN A 167 8.74 4.18 10.38
N ARG A 168 8.69 5.39 10.97
CA ARG A 168 9.76 6.37 10.85
C ARG A 168 11.10 5.86 11.43
N ARG A 169 11.10 5.19 12.58
CA ARG A 169 12.30 4.56 13.18
C ARG A 169 12.86 3.44 12.31
N ALA A 170 11.98 2.71 11.62
CA ALA A 170 12.38 1.70 10.63
C ALA A 170 12.90 2.30 9.31
N GLY A 171 12.92 3.63 9.17
CA GLY A 171 13.40 4.34 7.97
C GLY A 171 12.32 4.59 6.91
N GLY A 172 11.06 4.25 7.18
CA GLY A 172 9.93 4.51 6.29
C GLY A 172 9.24 5.85 6.56
N ASP A 173 8.17 6.12 5.82
CA ASP A 173 7.35 7.34 5.94
C ASP A 173 5.86 7.01 5.81
N ALA A 174 5.19 6.82 6.95
CA ALA A 174 3.75 6.53 7.01
C ALA A 174 2.85 7.70 6.54
N LEU A 175 3.44 8.83 6.22
CA LEU A 175 2.74 10.03 5.74
C LEU A 175 3.08 10.36 4.27
N ILE A 176 3.75 9.43 3.55
CA ILE A 176 4.30 9.66 2.22
C ILE A 176 3.25 10.03 1.18
N GLY A 177 2.00 9.58 1.35
CA GLY A 177 0.92 9.84 0.41
C GLY A 177 0.75 11.32 0.06
N ARG A 178 0.77 12.22 1.06
CA ARG A 178 0.69 13.69 0.87
C ARG A 178 1.88 14.27 0.10
N ARG A 179 2.97 13.51 -0.01
CA ARG A 179 4.23 13.92 -0.65
C ARG A 179 4.39 13.38 -2.07
N LEU A 180 3.44 12.58 -2.59
CA LEU A 180 3.59 11.95 -3.90
C LEU A 180 3.84 12.96 -5.03
N HIS A 181 3.10 14.07 -5.07
CA HIS A 181 3.30 15.07 -6.12
C HIS A 181 4.72 15.65 -6.15
N PRO A 182 5.27 16.21 -5.05
CA PRO A 182 6.65 16.71 -5.05
C PRO A 182 7.68 15.59 -5.27
N LEU A 183 7.46 14.35 -4.79
CA LEU A 183 8.38 13.23 -5.01
C LEU A 183 8.45 12.84 -6.49
N LEU A 184 7.32 12.67 -7.16
CA LEU A 184 7.26 12.33 -8.58
C LEU A 184 7.84 13.45 -9.45
N SER A 185 7.53 14.71 -9.14
CA SER A 185 8.07 15.87 -9.85
C SER A 185 9.58 15.97 -9.72
N ALA A 186 10.12 15.79 -8.50
CA ALA A 186 11.56 15.82 -8.23
C ALA A 186 12.30 14.63 -8.89
N ALA A 187 11.64 13.47 -9.06
CA ALA A 187 12.17 12.34 -9.78
C ALA A 187 12.17 12.53 -11.31
N GLY A 188 11.73 13.67 -11.83
CA GLY A 188 11.80 14.05 -13.26
C GLY A 188 10.63 13.53 -14.11
N PHE A 189 9.57 13.03 -13.50
CA PHE A 189 8.35 12.67 -14.22
C PHE A 189 7.59 13.92 -14.69
N ALA A 190 6.88 13.79 -15.81
CA ALA A 190 5.98 14.80 -16.35
C ALA A 190 4.52 14.44 -16.07
N ASP A 191 3.62 15.39 -16.32
CA ASP A 191 2.17 15.23 -16.25
C ASP A 191 1.74 14.58 -14.92
N VAL A 192 2.38 15.04 -13.83
CA VAL A 192 2.13 14.51 -12.49
C VAL A 192 0.75 14.97 -12.03
N ASP A 193 -0.16 14.01 -11.86
CA ASP A 193 -1.47 14.20 -11.26
C ASP A 193 -1.58 13.34 -9.99
N VAL A 194 -2.02 13.93 -8.88
CA VAL A 194 -2.18 13.23 -7.61
C VAL A 194 -3.55 13.53 -7.02
N ALA A 195 -4.37 12.49 -6.93
CA ALA A 195 -5.72 12.58 -6.40
C ALA A 195 -5.86 11.88 -5.05
N ALA A 196 -6.56 12.53 -4.12
CA ALA A 196 -6.97 11.92 -2.86
C ALA A 196 -8.07 10.87 -3.12
N ARG A 197 -7.95 9.72 -2.47
CA ARG A 197 -8.92 8.61 -2.50
C ARG A 197 -9.35 8.33 -1.06
N THR A 198 -10.53 8.81 -0.69
CA THR A 198 -10.98 8.79 0.70
C THR A 198 -11.87 7.59 0.96
N VAL A 199 -11.51 6.82 1.99
CA VAL A 199 -12.37 5.85 2.64
C VAL A 199 -13.22 6.59 3.65
N HIS A 200 -14.54 6.49 3.53
CA HIS A 200 -15.51 7.01 4.50
C HIS A 200 -16.36 5.84 5.00
N ALA A 201 -16.02 5.32 6.17
CA ALA A 201 -16.71 4.20 6.80
C ALA A 201 -17.72 4.72 7.83
N VAL A 202 -18.96 4.31 7.70
CA VAL A 202 -20.06 4.64 8.64
C VAL A 202 -20.35 3.41 9.46
N GLY A 203 -20.18 3.51 10.77
CA GLY A 203 -20.39 2.42 11.70
C GLY A 203 -21.83 1.93 11.76
N GLY A 204 -21.99 0.65 12.08
CA GLY A 204 -23.28 -0.01 12.10
C GLY A 204 -23.86 -0.34 10.71
N ARG A 205 -23.14 -0.03 9.63
CA ARG A 205 -23.51 -0.44 8.27
C ARG A 205 -22.57 -1.52 7.76
N PRO A 206 -23.06 -2.56 7.05
CA PRO A 206 -22.22 -3.53 6.38
C PRO A 206 -21.22 -2.86 5.42
N GLY A 207 -20.02 -3.40 5.29
CA GLY A 207 -19.01 -2.94 4.33
C GLY A 207 -17.79 -2.32 5.00
N LEU A 208 -17.42 -1.08 4.65
CA LEU A 208 -16.15 -0.45 5.03
C LEU A 208 -15.88 -0.39 6.55
N ALA A 209 -16.92 -0.30 7.38
CA ALA A 209 -16.74 -0.30 8.83
C ALA A 209 -16.15 -1.62 9.33
N ASP A 210 -16.58 -2.76 8.81
CA ASP A 210 -16.05 -4.06 9.20
C ASP A 210 -14.77 -4.41 8.43
N THR A 211 -14.76 -4.23 7.12
CA THR A 211 -13.65 -4.68 6.28
C THR A 211 -12.45 -3.73 6.37
N PHE A 212 -12.66 -2.42 6.27
CA PHE A 212 -11.56 -1.48 6.36
C PHE A 212 -11.24 -1.07 7.80
N THR A 213 -12.25 -0.54 8.54
CA THR A 213 -11.95 0.02 9.87
C THR A 213 -11.48 -1.06 10.84
N ARG A 214 -12.25 -2.17 11.04
CA ARG A 214 -11.88 -3.22 11.99
C ARG A 214 -10.75 -4.10 11.48
N LYS A 215 -10.99 -4.79 10.34
CA LYS A 215 -10.09 -5.86 9.88
C LYS A 215 -8.82 -5.35 9.24
N THR A 216 -8.82 -4.13 8.72
CA THR A 216 -7.64 -3.56 8.06
C THR A 216 -6.94 -2.55 8.96
N PHE A 217 -7.53 -1.39 9.20
CA PHE A 217 -6.84 -0.29 9.85
C PHE A 217 -6.58 -0.53 11.33
N THR A 218 -7.62 -0.92 12.09
CA THR A 218 -7.48 -1.21 13.53
C THR A 218 -6.57 -2.42 13.76
N ALA A 219 -6.68 -3.47 12.93
CA ALA A 219 -5.79 -4.63 13.02
C ALA A 219 -4.33 -4.28 12.72
N MET A 220 -4.07 -3.36 11.76
CA MET A 220 -2.74 -2.85 11.46
C MET A 220 -2.15 -2.09 12.65
N VAL A 221 -2.92 -1.18 13.26
CA VAL A 221 -2.50 -0.44 14.47
C VAL A 221 -2.26 -1.42 15.62
N ASP A 222 -3.17 -2.36 15.86
CA ASP A 222 -3.01 -3.36 16.93
C ASP A 222 -1.77 -4.26 16.74
N GLY A 223 -1.42 -4.54 15.49
CA GLY A 223 -0.26 -5.34 15.12
C GLY A 223 1.08 -4.79 15.63
N VAL A 224 1.18 -3.48 15.83
CA VAL A 224 2.42 -2.84 16.33
C VAL A 224 2.43 -2.64 17.85
N ARG A 225 1.40 -3.10 18.60
CA ARG A 225 1.28 -2.95 20.07
C ARG A 225 2.54 -3.38 20.81
N GLY A 226 3.04 -4.57 20.49
CA GLY A 226 4.22 -5.13 21.15
C GLY A 226 5.46 -4.25 20.99
N ALA A 227 5.71 -3.79 19.76
CA ALA A 227 6.84 -2.90 19.45
C ALA A 227 6.65 -1.53 20.13
N ALA A 228 5.44 -0.94 20.06
CA ALA A 228 5.15 0.36 20.66
C ALA A 228 5.40 0.36 22.19
N VAL A 229 5.03 -0.73 22.87
CA VAL A 229 5.28 -0.87 24.31
C VAL A 229 6.76 -1.13 24.60
N ALA A 230 7.41 -2.01 23.85
CA ALA A 230 8.82 -2.33 24.04
C ALA A 230 9.75 -1.12 23.82
N GLU A 231 9.37 -0.23 22.88
CA GLU A 231 10.10 0.99 22.59
C GLU A 231 9.67 2.20 23.43
N GLY A 232 8.77 2.00 24.42
CA GLY A 232 8.34 3.04 25.35
C GLY A 232 7.48 4.14 24.74
N LEU A 233 6.87 3.89 23.57
CA LEU A 233 5.97 4.85 22.89
C LEU A 233 4.59 4.89 23.55
N SER A 234 4.18 3.81 24.21
CA SER A 234 2.90 3.71 24.91
C SER A 234 2.98 2.70 26.05
N THR A 235 2.02 2.77 26.99
CA THR A 235 1.80 1.68 27.95
C THR A 235 0.85 0.63 27.35
N PRO A 236 0.87 -0.64 27.85
CA PRO A 236 -0.08 -1.65 27.42
C PRO A 236 -1.54 -1.22 27.58
N THR A 237 -1.85 -0.50 28.66
CA THR A 237 -3.19 -0.02 28.98
C THR A 237 -3.65 1.09 28.03
N ASP A 238 -2.79 2.09 27.81
CA ASP A 238 -3.12 3.23 26.93
C ASP A 238 -3.25 2.80 25.47
N PHE A 239 -2.35 1.92 25.01
CA PHE A 239 -2.42 1.39 23.66
C PHE A 239 -3.70 0.58 23.43
N ALA A 240 -4.05 -0.30 24.40
CA ALA A 240 -5.29 -1.07 24.34
C ALA A 240 -6.54 -0.18 24.36
N ALA A 241 -6.52 0.94 25.12
CA ALA A 241 -7.59 1.92 25.08
C ALA A 241 -7.74 2.56 23.70
N GLY A 242 -6.61 2.94 23.05
CA GLY A 242 -6.61 3.49 21.70
C GLY A 242 -7.19 2.54 20.67
N VAL A 243 -6.81 1.26 20.71
CA VAL A 243 -7.34 0.22 19.81
C VAL A 243 -8.85 0.02 20.02
N ARG A 244 -9.33 -0.08 21.27
CA ARG A 244 -10.78 -0.16 21.55
C ARG A 244 -11.55 1.04 21.02
N ASP A 245 -10.98 2.23 21.12
CA ASP A 245 -11.62 3.44 20.62
C ASP A 245 -11.64 3.49 19.08
N LEU A 246 -10.62 2.94 18.39
CA LEU A 246 -10.66 2.71 16.94
C LEU A 246 -11.78 1.73 16.57
N GLU A 247 -11.92 0.60 17.27
CA GLU A 247 -12.99 -0.36 17.05
C GLU A 247 -14.37 0.27 17.18
N ARG A 248 -14.58 1.13 18.18
CA ARG A 248 -15.85 1.84 18.41
C ARG A 248 -16.28 2.74 17.27
N THR A 249 -15.36 3.21 16.43
CA THR A 249 -15.71 4.00 15.23
C THR A 249 -16.46 3.19 14.18
N ALA A 250 -16.40 1.87 14.25
CA ALA A 250 -17.14 0.95 13.40
C ALA A 250 -18.49 0.50 14.00
N ASP A 251 -18.81 0.89 15.25
CA ASP A 251 -20.11 0.63 15.88
C ASP A 251 -21.16 1.63 15.40
N ALA A 252 -22.45 1.34 15.66
CA ALA A 252 -23.55 2.22 15.30
C ALA A 252 -23.33 3.65 15.83
N GLY A 253 -23.43 4.64 14.95
CA GLY A 253 -23.17 6.04 15.24
C GLY A 253 -21.68 6.45 15.11
N GLY A 254 -20.79 5.50 14.85
CA GLY A 254 -19.36 5.78 14.60
C GLY A 254 -19.10 6.18 13.13
N VAL A 255 -17.98 6.89 12.93
CA VAL A 255 -17.47 7.23 11.60
C VAL A 255 -15.94 7.13 11.62
N PHE A 256 -15.38 6.56 10.57
CA PHE A 256 -13.94 6.53 10.34
C PHE A 256 -13.61 7.00 8.93
N VAL A 257 -12.65 7.91 8.83
CA VAL A 257 -12.20 8.47 7.54
C VAL A 257 -10.69 8.29 7.42
N TYR A 258 -10.26 7.85 6.24
CA TYR A 258 -8.85 7.69 5.90
C TYR A 258 -8.61 8.03 4.43
N THR A 259 -7.45 8.58 4.09
CA THR A 259 -7.15 8.98 2.72
C THR A 259 -5.89 8.28 2.20
N PHE A 260 -6.02 7.67 1.03
CA PHE A 260 -4.91 7.29 0.16
C PHE A 260 -4.66 8.39 -0.86
N PHE A 261 -3.47 8.42 -1.40
CA PHE A 261 -3.14 9.28 -2.53
C PHE A 261 -2.73 8.39 -3.71
N LYS A 262 -3.38 8.63 -4.86
CA LYS A 262 -3.05 7.97 -6.12
C LYS A 262 -2.41 8.98 -7.04
N GLY A 263 -1.13 8.75 -7.36
CA GLY A 263 -0.36 9.53 -8.32
C GLY A 263 -0.28 8.82 -9.66
N THR A 264 -0.44 9.57 -10.73
CA THR A 264 -0.11 9.14 -12.09
C THR A 264 0.88 10.13 -12.70
N ALA A 265 1.83 9.62 -13.48
CA ALA A 265 2.85 10.44 -14.11
C ALA A 265 3.39 9.77 -15.37
N VAL A 266 4.07 10.54 -16.23
CA VAL A 266 4.64 10.08 -17.49
C VAL A 266 6.16 10.26 -17.47
N LYS A 267 6.92 9.30 -17.95
CA LYS A 267 8.36 9.43 -18.13
C LYS A 267 8.66 10.30 -19.35
N ARG A 268 9.48 11.34 -19.18
CA ARG A 268 9.99 12.20 -20.26
C ARG A 268 10.96 11.49 -21.19
#